data_adc19bac4a225d3d5a185419c503e643
#
_entry.id   adc19bac4a225d3d5a185419c503e643
#
_cell.length_a   1.000
_cell.length_b   1.000
_cell.length_c   1.000
_cell.angle_alpha   90.00
_cell.angle_beta   90.00
_cell.angle_gamma   90.00
#
_symmetry.space_group_name_H-M   'P 1'
#
loop_
_entity.id
_entity.type
_entity.pdbx_description
1 polymer ?
#
loop_
_entity_poly.entity_id
_entity_poly.type
_entity_poly.pdbx_seq_one_letter_code
_entity_poly.pdbx_strand_id
1 'polypeptide(L)'
;FSYDEATISGKGVSGKIKGYMSLIPIFLATRKKGSFLKNIVDFILPKSGEGPSEKTRINGYYNLRFYLTTDDTTYVSKVIGDMDPGYGSTSKMLAESAVCLALDETPEIYGVLTPSTALGDPLKKRLEEKAGLTFKINF
;
A
#
# COMPACT_ATOMS: atom_id res chain seq x y z
N PHE A 1 18.62 2.35 -13.55
CA PHE A 1 17.34 1.93 -12.95
C PHE A 1 16.34 3.09 -13.07
N SER A 2 15.19 2.84 -13.68
CA SER A 2 14.06 3.76 -13.77
C SER A 2 12.88 3.19 -12.98
N TYR A 3 12.20 4.03 -12.22
CA TYR A 3 11.06 3.64 -11.40
C TYR A 3 9.88 4.57 -11.66
N ASP A 4 8.68 4.00 -11.81
CA ASP A 4 7.45 4.74 -12.02
C ASP A 4 6.28 4.07 -11.26
N GLU A 5 5.33 4.86 -10.83
CA GLU A 5 4.12 4.39 -10.13
C GLU A 5 2.86 4.90 -10.81
N ALA A 6 1.86 4.05 -10.95
CA ALA A 6 0.58 4.41 -11.51
C ALA A 6 -0.59 3.72 -10.80
N THR A 7 -1.71 4.42 -10.70
CA THR A 7 -2.96 3.85 -10.20
C THR A 7 -3.82 3.37 -11.37
N ILE A 8 -4.21 2.10 -11.33
CA ILE A 8 -5.08 1.51 -12.35
C ILE A 8 -6.54 1.87 -12.04
N SER A 9 -7.10 2.83 -12.75
CA SER A 9 -8.48 3.31 -12.57
C SER A 9 -9.52 2.59 -13.46
N GLY A 10 -9.08 1.68 -14.33
CA GLY A 10 -9.93 0.91 -15.25
C GLY A 10 -9.67 1.22 -16.73
N LYS A 11 -10.45 0.59 -17.62
CA LYS A 11 -10.30 0.73 -19.07
C LYS A 11 -11.28 1.77 -19.65
N GLY A 12 -10.90 2.36 -20.79
CA GLY A 12 -11.75 3.24 -21.59
C GLY A 12 -12.13 4.56 -20.91
N VAL A 13 -13.25 5.14 -21.33
CA VAL A 13 -13.73 6.44 -20.84
C VAL A 13 -14.07 6.42 -19.36
N SER A 14 -14.69 5.35 -18.86
CA SER A 14 -15.04 5.21 -17.45
C SER A 14 -13.79 5.17 -16.55
N GLY A 15 -12.71 4.52 -17.00
CA GLY A 15 -11.43 4.52 -16.30
C GLY A 15 -10.82 5.91 -16.22
N LYS A 16 -10.84 6.66 -17.32
CA LYS A 16 -10.36 8.06 -17.33
C LYS A 16 -11.14 8.94 -16.35
N ILE A 17 -12.48 8.84 -16.36
CA ILE A 17 -13.32 9.61 -15.42
C ILE A 17 -12.97 9.27 -13.96
N LYS A 18 -12.87 7.98 -13.61
CA LYS A 18 -12.48 7.54 -12.26
C LYS A 18 -11.09 8.06 -11.88
N GLY A 19 -10.13 8.02 -12.81
CA GLY A 19 -8.79 8.56 -12.60
C GLY A 19 -8.80 10.06 -12.30
N TYR A 20 -9.53 10.85 -13.08
CA TYR A 20 -9.68 12.29 -12.78
C TYR A 20 -10.42 12.55 -11.47
N MET A 21 -11.48 11.80 -11.18
CA MET A 21 -12.22 11.94 -9.92
C MET A 21 -11.34 11.63 -8.70
N SER A 22 -10.40 10.68 -8.79
CA SER A 22 -9.49 10.36 -7.68
C SER A 22 -8.50 11.49 -7.36
N LEU A 23 -8.24 12.41 -8.29
CA LEU A 23 -7.38 13.57 -8.08
C LEU A 23 -8.11 14.75 -7.40
N ILE A 24 -9.45 14.77 -7.43
CA ILE A 24 -10.26 15.88 -6.88
C ILE A 24 -9.95 16.10 -5.38
N PRO A 25 -9.96 15.09 -4.50
CA PRO A 25 -9.66 15.29 -3.08
C PRO A 25 -8.26 15.87 -2.86
N ILE A 26 -7.27 15.41 -3.62
CA ILE A 26 -5.90 15.90 -3.55
C ILE A 26 -5.84 17.37 -3.95
N PHE A 27 -6.44 17.73 -5.07
CA PHE A 27 -6.50 19.11 -5.54
C PHE A 27 -7.21 20.04 -4.56
N LEU A 28 -8.31 19.57 -3.95
CA LEU A 28 -9.04 20.35 -2.95
C LEU A 28 -8.26 20.50 -1.63
N ALA A 29 -7.53 19.46 -1.23
CA ALA A 29 -6.70 19.49 -0.01
C ALA A 29 -5.54 20.51 -0.10
N THR A 30 -5.04 20.78 -1.32
CA THR A 30 -3.96 21.76 -1.55
C THR A 30 -4.43 23.23 -1.56
N ARG A 31 -5.74 23.51 -1.46
CA ARG A 31 -6.28 24.85 -1.45
C ARG A 31 -5.97 25.60 -0.15
N LYS A 32 -5.87 26.95 -0.25
CA LYS A 32 -5.63 27.82 0.92
C LYS A 32 -6.70 27.65 1.99
N LYS A 33 -6.29 27.65 3.26
CA LYS A 33 -7.20 27.68 4.41
C LYS A 33 -8.19 28.87 4.27
N GLY A 34 -9.47 28.65 4.60
CA GLY A 34 -10.52 29.66 4.51
C GLY A 34 -11.29 29.70 3.18
N SER A 35 -10.88 28.90 2.17
CA SER A 35 -11.71 28.73 0.97
C SER A 35 -12.95 27.93 1.30
N PHE A 36 -14.13 28.32 0.75
CA PHE A 36 -15.41 27.59 0.91
C PHE A 36 -15.27 26.10 0.55
N LEU A 37 -14.55 25.79 -0.53
CA LEU A 37 -14.27 24.42 -0.95
C LEU A 37 -13.42 23.65 0.08
N LYS A 38 -12.45 24.30 0.70
CA LYS A 38 -11.62 23.71 1.76
C LYS A 38 -12.47 23.34 3.00
N ASN A 39 -13.40 24.22 3.40
CA ASN A 39 -14.29 23.94 4.52
C ASN A 39 -15.21 22.74 4.27
N ILE A 40 -15.70 22.55 3.03
CA ILE A 40 -16.46 21.35 2.65
C ILE A 40 -15.61 20.09 2.74
N VAL A 41 -14.37 20.15 2.27
CA VAL A 41 -13.42 19.02 2.35
C VAL A 41 -13.09 18.68 3.79
N ASP A 42 -12.82 19.67 4.63
CA ASP A 42 -12.50 19.50 6.04
C ASP A 42 -13.70 18.96 6.86
N PHE A 43 -14.93 19.16 6.37
CA PHE A 43 -16.13 18.55 6.95
C PHE A 43 -16.31 17.07 6.55
N ILE A 44 -15.89 16.69 5.34
CA ILE A 44 -16.07 15.33 4.80
C ILE A 44 -14.90 14.42 5.17
N LEU A 45 -13.69 14.97 5.20
CA LEU A 45 -12.49 14.18 5.51
C LEU A 45 -12.34 13.98 7.04
N PRO A 46 -11.83 12.81 7.45
CA PRO A 46 -11.47 12.58 8.84
C PRO A 46 -10.49 13.64 9.33
N LYS A 47 -10.64 14.06 10.58
CA LYS A 47 -9.68 14.98 11.20
C LYS A 47 -8.30 14.34 11.33
N SER A 48 -7.29 15.19 11.42
CA SER A 48 -5.92 14.70 11.67
C SER A 48 -5.88 13.81 12.92
N GLY A 49 -5.38 12.58 12.77
CA GLY A 49 -5.29 11.58 13.83
C GLY A 49 -6.49 10.62 13.94
N GLU A 50 -7.63 10.87 13.27
CA GLU A 50 -8.79 9.97 13.35
C GLU A 50 -8.66 8.73 12.45
N GLY A 51 -7.99 8.85 11.32
CA GLY A 51 -7.86 7.75 10.35
C GLY A 51 -9.20 7.25 9.77
N PRO A 52 -9.19 6.15 9.02
CA PRO A 52 -10.40 5.54 8.48
C PRO A 52 -11.17 4.79 9.58
N SER A 53 -12.50 4.68 9.40
CA SER A 53 -13.35 3.90 10.30
C SER A 53 -12.92 2.42 10.36
N GLU A 54 -13.24 1.73 11.45
CA GLU A 54 -12.97 0.30 11.60
C GLU A 54 -13.54 -0.52 10.44
N LYS A 55 -14.78 -0.23 10.04
CA LYS A 55 -15.43 -0.86 8.89
C LYS A 55 -14.63 -0.66 7.60
N THR A 56 -14.11 0.53 7.36
CA THR A 56 -13.29 0.84 6.19
C THR A 56 -11.97 0.08 6.24
N ARG A 57 -11.33 -0.02 7.40
CA ARG A 57 -10.08 -0.76 7.58
C ARG A 57 -10.24 -2.25 7.33
N ILE A 58 -11.29 -2.86 7.89
CA ILE A 58 -11.54 -4.30 7.78
C ILE A 58 -11.99 -4.70 6.37
N ASN A 59 -12.85 -3.90 5.71
CA ASN A 59 -13.35 -4.19 4.37
C ASN A 59 -12.45 -3.64 3.25
N GLY A 60 -11.35 -3.00 3.59
CA GLY A 60 -10.36 -2.54 2.63
C GLY A 60 -9.61 -3.72 1.99
N TYR A 61 -9.05 -3.48 0.83
CA TYR A 61 -8.12 -4.40 0.19
C TYR A 61 -7.21 -3.63 -0.76
N TYR A 62 -6.11 -4.24 -1.15
CA TYR A 62 -5.26 -3.70 -2.20
C TYR A 62 -4.65 -4.80 -3.07
N ASN A 63 -4.28 -4.42 -4.28
CA ASN A 63 -3.66 -5.30 -5.27
C ASN A 63 -2.59 -4.50 -6.00
N LEU A 64 -1.35 -4.67 -5.57
CA LEU A 64 -0.19 -4.05 -6.19
C LEU A 64 0.35 -4.97 -7.28
N ARG A 65 0.68 -4.43 -8.44
CA ARG A 65 1.33 -5.14 -9.54
C ARG A 65 2.67 -4.51 -9.83
N PHE A 66 3.68 -5.34 -9.92
CA PHE A 66 5.04 -4.92 -10.21
C PHE A 66 5.44 -5.49 -11.56
N TYR A 67 5.99 -4.64 -12.40
CA TYR A 67 6.56 -4.98 -13.69
C TYR A 67 8.04 -4.65 -13.64
N LEU A 68 8.88 -5.67 -13.61
CA LEU A 68 10.33 -5.52 -13.64
C LEU A 68 10.80 -5.87 -15.05
N THR A 69 11.18 -4.88 -15.83
CA THR A 69 11.70 -5.06 -17.19
C THR A 69 13.24 -5.01 -17.16
N THR A 70 13.85 -6.06 -17.67
CA THR A 70 15.28 -6.17 -17.97
C THR A 70 15.47 -6.13 -19.49
N ASP A 71 16.71 -6.15 -19.97
CA ASP A 71 17.00 -6.13 -21.42
C ASP A 71 16.35 -7.30 -22.16
N ASP A 72 16.22 -8.47 -21.50
CA ASP A 72 15.78 -9.71 -22.13
C ASP A 72 14.34 -10.10 -21.81
N THR A 73 13.78 -9.62 -20.68
CA THR A 73 12.47 -10.12 -20.24
C THR A 73 11.76 -9.16 -19.27
N THR A 74 10.44 -9.36 -19.12
CA THR A 74 9.63 -8.67 -18.11
C THR A 74 9.09 -9.67 -17.11
N TYR A 75 9.44 -9.49 -15.86
CA TYR A 75 8.87 -10.24 -14.73
C TYR A 75 7.64 -9.51 -14.21
N VAL A 76 6.60 -10.26 -13.94
CA VAL A 76 5.37 -9.71 -13.36
C VAL A 76 5.14 -10.34 -12.01
N SER A 77 4.96 -9.51 -11.00
CA SER A 77 4.58 -9.99 -9.66
C SER A 77 3.43 -9.18 -9.10
N LYS A 78 2.74 -9.73 -8.10
CA LYS A 78 1.71 -8.99 -7.38
C LYS A 78 1.71 -9.31 -5.90
N VAL A 79 1.29 -8.30 -5.14
CA VAL A 79 1.02 -8.40 -3.70
C VAL A 79 -0.43 -7.98 -3.47
N ILE A 80 -1.17 -8.83 -2.78
CA ILE A 80 -2.56 -8.58 -2.40
C ILE A 80 -2.62 -8.55 -0.88
N GLY A 81 -3.29 -7.55 -0.32
CA GLY A 81 -3.62 -7.48 1.10
C GLY A 81 -5.13 -7.49 1.33
N ASP A 82 -5.54 -8.11 2.43
CA ASP A 82 -6.92 -8.38 2.83
C ASP A 82 -7.58 -7.26 3.63
N MET A 83 -6.85 -6.19 3.92
CA MET A 83 -7.31 -5.01 4.67
C MET A 83 -6.86 -3.72 3.98
N ASP A 84 -7.32 -2.58 4.50
CA ASP A 84 -6.86 -1.28 4.02
C ASP A 84 -5.33 -1.13 4.10
N PRO A 85 -4.68 -0.57 3.07
CA PRO A 85 -3.22 -0.49 3.03
C PRO A 85 -2.63 0.52 4.01
N GLY A 86 -3.41 1.55 4.41
CA GLY A 86 -2.90 2.65 5.22
C GLY A 86 -2.69 2.29 6.69
N TYR A 87 -3.65 1.60 7.27
CA TYR A 87 -3.65 1.28 8.71
C TYR A 87 -3.82 -0.22 8.98
N GLY A 88 -4.84 -0.86 8.40
CA GLY A 88 -5.18 -2.24 8.72
C GLY A 88 -4.06 -3.22 8.35
N SER A 89 -3.67 -3.26 7.11
CA SER A 89 -2.59 -4.14 6.64
C SER A 89 -1.23 -3.71 7.17
N THR A 90 -0.94 -2.41 7.20
CA THR A 90 0.35 -1.89 7.68
C THR A 90 0.59 -2.23 9.15
N SER A 91 -0.43 -2.17 10.01
CA SER A 91 -0.26 -2.55 11.42
C SER A 91 0.08 -4.02 11.60
N LYS A 92 -0.56 -4.92 10.82
CA LYS A 92 -0.22 -6.35 10.80
C LYS A 92 1.22 -6.58 10.30
N MET A 93 1.59 -5.95 9.20
CA MET A 93 2.95 -6.07 8.64
C MET A 93 4.01 -5.60 9.63
N LEU A 94 3.78 -4.48 10.32
CA LEU A 94 4.71 -3.96 11.32
C LEU A 94 4.83 -4.92 12.52
N ALA A 95 3.70 -5.44 13.03
CA ALA A 95 3.70 -6.39 14.12
C ALA A 95 4.45 -7.68 13.76
N GLU A 96 4.16 -8.27 12.59
CA GLU A 96 4.84 -9.48 12.14
C GLU A 96 6.33 -9.25 11.84
N SER A 97 6.72 -8.07 11.40
CA SER A 97 8.13 -7.71 11.24
C SER A 97 8.86 -7.67 12.58
N ALA A 98 8.23 -7.11 13.62
CA ALA A 98 8.80 -7.09 14.96
C ALA A 98 8.91 -8.50 15.57
N VAL A 99 7.89 -9.33 15.39
CA VAL A 99 7.90 -10.73 15.86
C VAL A 99 8.93 -11.54 15.09
N CYS A 100 9.04 -11.36 13.77
CA CYS A 100 10.05 -12.00 12.94
C CYS A 100 11.48 -11.69 13.45
N LEU A 101 11.75 -10.41 13.69
CA LEU A 101 13.06 -9.97 14.20
C LEU A 101 13.39 -10.56 15.58
N ALA A 102 12.37 -10.78 16.42
CA ALA A 102 12.57 -11.25 17.78
C ALA A 102 12.68 -12.78 17.91
N LEU A 103 12.03 -13.55 17.02
CA LEU A 103 11.80 -14.97 17.21
C LEU A 103 12.32 -15.87 16.07
N ASP A 104 12.50 -15.32 14.86
CA ASP A 104 12.89 -16.14 13.71
C ASP A 104 14.40 -16.04 13.43
N GLU A 105 14.92 -17.07 12.78
CA GLU A 105 16.26 -17.02 12.22
C GLU A 105 16.24 -16.13 10.96
N THR A 106 16.85 -14.96 11.08
CA THR A 106 16.94 -13.95 10.00
C THR A 106 18.34 -13.88 9.43
N PRO A 107 18.53 -13.34 8.20
CA PRO A 107 19.88 -13.14 7.66
C PRO A 107 20.75 -12.28 8.59
N GLU A 108 22.01 -12.66 8.77
CA GLU A 108 22.99 -11.89 9.55
C GLU A 108 23.50 -10.67 8.79
N ILE A 109 22.59 -9.73 8.51
CA ILE A 109 22.86 -8.48 7.79
C ILE A 109 22.51 -7.31 8.71
N TYR A 110 23.43 -6.36 8.84
CA TYR A 110 23.30 -5.24 9.76
C TYR A 110 23.39 -3.91 9.02
N GLY A 111 22.64 -2.91 9.51
CA GLY A 111 22.65 -1.57 8.95
C GLY A 111 21.25 -0.94 8.87
N VAL A 112 21.13 0.15 8.10
CA VAL A 112 19.85 0.77 7.75
C VAL A 112 19.32 0.04 6.52
N LEU A 113 18.37 -0.88 6.74
CA LEU A 113 17.87 -1.81 5.73
C LEU A 113 16.35 -1.73 5.64
N THR A 114 15.81 -2.11 4.47
CA THR A 114 14.37 -2.35 4.35
C THR A 114 14.00 -3.67 5.04
N PRO A 115 12.76 -3.84 5.54
CA PRO A 115 12.32 -5.09 6.16
C PRO A 115 12.52 -6.32 5.27
N SER A 116 12.29 -6.19 3.96
CA SER A 116 12.50 -7.29 3.01
C SER A 116 13.96 -7.72 2.90
N THR A 117 14.89 -6.77 2.94
CA THR A 117 16.32 -7.07 2.91
C THR A 117 16.80 -7.66 4.23
N ALA A 118 16.34 -7.10 5.35
CA ALA A 118 16.80 -7.51 6.68
C ALA A 118 16.23 -8.86 7.11
N LEU A 119 14.97 -9.15 6.79
CA LEU A 119 14.24 -10.30 7.34
C LEU A 119 13.95 -11.39 6.28
N GLY A 120 14.03 -11.08 4.99
CA GLY A 120 13.97 -12.05 3.89
C GLY A 120 12.73 -12.95 3.89
N ASP A 121 12.94 -14.23 3.56
CA ASP A 121 11.88 -15.24 3.46
C ASP A 121 11.14 -15.52 4.78
N PRO A 122 11.75 -15.51 5.97
CA PRO A 122 11.03 -15.62 7.24
C PRO A 122 9.90 -14.58 7.36
N LEU A 123 10.17 -13.31 7.06
CA LEU A 123 9.14 -12.29 7.07
C LEU A 123 8.05 -12.56 6.03
N LYS A 124 8.43 -12.89 4.79
CA LYS A 124 7.46 -13.19 3.73
C LYS A 124 6.48 -14.29 4.18
N LYS A 125 6.98 -15.37 4.75
CA LYS A 125 6.17 -16.48 5.29
C LYS A 125 5.19 -15.99 6.35
N ARG A 126 5.64 -15.19 7.32
CA ARG A 126 4.77 -14.61 8.35
C ARG A 126 3.68 -13.73 7.75
N LEU A 127 4.03 -12.89 6.78
CA LEU A 127 3.07 -12.00 6.12
C LEU A 127 1.97 -12.79 5.40
N GLU A 128 2.30 -13.92 4.79
CA GLU A 128 1.32 -14.81 4.15
C GLU A 128 0.45 -15.54 5.19
N GLU A 129 1.03 -16.07 6.25
CA GLU A 129 0.34 -16.88 7.25
C GLU A 129 -0.44 -16.07 8.28
N LYS A 130 0.04 -14.87 8.65
CA LYS A 130 -0.46 -14.10 9.80
C LYS A 130 -0.99 -12.71 9.46
N ALA A 131 -0.50 -12.09 8.38
CA ALA A 131 -0.88 -10.72 8.04
C ALA A 131 -1.90 -10.62 6.90
N GLY A 132 -2.32 -11.74 6.30
CA GLY A 132 -3.31 -11.77 5.22
C GLY A 132 -2.79 -11.26 3.88
N LEU A 133 -1.48 -11.34 3.66
CA LEU A 133 -0.87 -11.01 2.39
C LEU A 133 -0.78 -12.24 1.47
N THR A 134 -0.81 -11.98 0.17
CA THR A 134 -0.54 -13.00 -0.84
C THR A 134 0.48 -12.46 -1.82
N PHE A 135 1.56 -13.21 -2.04
CA PHE A 135 2.60 -12.89 -3.03
C PHE A 135 2.50 -13.86 -4.21
N LYS A 136 2.48 -13.34 -5.44
CA LYS A 136 2.47 -14.14 -6.66
C LYS A 136 3.50 -13.62 -7.66
N ILE A 137 4.20 -14.52 -8.32
CA ILE A 137 5.19 -14.24 -9.35
C ILE A 137 4.73 -14.94 -10.62
N ASN A 138 4.84 -14.26 -11.77
CA ASN A 138 4.51 -14.78 -13.10
C ASN A 138 3.10 -15.40 -13.16
N PHE A 139 2.08 -14.60 -12.85
CA PHE A 139 0.66 -14.98 -12.89
C PHE A 139 -0.02 -14.50 -14.18
#